data_8087f088fac7a3e951dd6ba757221384
#
_entry.id   8087f088fac7a3e951dd6ba757221384
#
_cell.length_a   1.000
_cell.length_b   1.000
_cell.length_c   1.000
_cell.angle_alpha   90.00
_cell.angle_beta   90.00
_cell.angle_gamma   90.00
#
_symmetry.space_group_name_H-M   'P 1'
#
loop_
_entity.id
_entity.type
_entity.pdbx_description
1 polymer ?
#
loop_
_entity_poly.entity_id
_entity_poly.type
_entity_poly.pdbx_seq_one_letter_code
_entity_poly.pdbx_strand_id
1 'polypeptide(L)'
;MTNQWTDRIFRQGDLLISRVWEIPSNAVAKSTNIIGEGEKTGHTHTLNGQHQIFETADYNAIYFEAKEEVSIEHPEHNTIQIPKGVYTVVHERQHNTFEQRDEDVLD
;
A
#
# COMPACT_ATOMS: atom_id res chain seq x y z
N MET A 1 14.56 -13.90 19.76
CA MET A 1 14.42 -13.12 18.72
C MET A 1 13.05 -12.89 18.28
N THR A 2 12.73 -11.76 18.23
CA THR A 2 11.47 -11.46 17.93
C THR A 2 11.05 -11.78 16.59
N ASN A 3 9.88 -12.09 16.43
CA ASN A 3 9.36 -12.36 15.18
C ASN A 3 9.03 -11.10 14.51
N GLN A 4 9.96 -10.55 13.83
CA GLN A 4 9.75 -9.28 13.24
C GLN A 4 9.04 -9.32 11.95
N TRP A 5 8.79 -10.48 11.41
CA TRP A 5 8.11 -10.57 10.16
C TRP A 5 6.66 -10.19 10.27
N THR A 6 6.05 -10.51 11.38
CA THR A 6 4.65 -10.20 11.53
C THR A 6 4.42 -8.71 11.65
N ASP A 7 5.44 -7.95 12.02
CA ASP A 7 5.29 -6.54 12.14
C ASP A 7 5.63 -5.81 10.87
N ARG A 8 5.99 -6.53 9.83
CA ARG A 8 6.44 -5.90 8.63
C ARG A 8 5.48 -5.97 7.47
N ILE A 9 4.42 -6.72 7.63
CA ILE A 9 3.47 -6.91 6.56
C ILE A 9 2.08 -6.64 7.08
N PHE A 10 1.36 -5.77 6.39
CA PHE A 10 0.01 -5.42 6.77
C PHE A 10 -0.88 -5.56 5.55
N ARG A 11 -2.14 -5.77 5.77
CA ARG A 11 -3.06 -5.95 4.67
C ARG A 11 -4.34 -5.18 4.91
N GLN A 12 -4.85 -4.55 3.88
CA GLN A 12 -6.16 -3.94 3.95
C GLN A 12 -6.81 -4.18 2.59
N GLY A 13 -7.82 -5.02 2.56
CA GLY A 13 -8.44 -5.40 1.31
C GLY A 13 -7.44 -6.13 0.43
N ASP A 14 -7.29 -5.69 -0.80
CA ASP A 14 -6.34 -6.29 -1.72
C ASP A 14 -4.99 -5.59 -1.65
N LEU A 15 -4.80 -4.72 -0.70
CA LEU A 15 -3.57 -3.98 -0.57
C LEU A 15 -2.66 -4.63 0.45
N LEU A 16 -1.43 -4.88 0.05
CA LEU A 16 -0.45 -5.46 0.93
C LEU A 16 0.64 -4.43 1.16
N ILE A 17 0.93 -4.13 2.40
CA ILE A 17 1.93 -3.13 2.74
C ILE A 17 3.09 -3.85 3.41
N SER A 18 4.25 -3.78 2.80
CA SER A 18 5.44 -4.48 3.30
C SER A 18 6.53 -3.52 3.67
N ARG A 19 7.15 -3.76 4.81
CA ARG A 19 8.23 -2.91 5.24
C ARG A 19 9.46 -3.16 4.40
N VAL A 20 10.18 -2.10 4.05
CA VAL A 20 11.40 -2.23 3.26
C VAL A 20 12.50 -1.48 3.96
N TRP A 21 13.74 -1.71 3.52
CA TRP A 21 14.87 -1.06 4.15
C TRP A 21 14.97 0.40 3.77
N GLU A 22 14.70 0.68 2.53
CA GLU A 22 14.80 2.07 2.09
C GLU A 22 14.02 2.25 0.82
N ILE A 23 13.76 3.50 0.47
CA ILE A 23 13.05 3.83 -0.74
C ILE A 23 14.06 3.95 -1.85
N PRO A 24 13.78 3.39 -3.02
CA PRO A 24 14.73 3.46 -4.14
C PRO A 24 15.09 4.90 -4.49
N SER A 25 16.33 5.11 -4.85
CA SER A 25 16.79 6.45 -5.12
C SER A 25 16.12 7.07 -6.34
N ASN A 26 15.59 6.24 -7.23
CA ASN A 26 14.92 6.78 -8.41
C ASN A 26 13.43 7.05 -8.14
N ALA A 27 12.97 6.86 -6.94
CA ALA A 27 11.58 7.14 -6.62
C ALA A 27 11.38 8.64 -6.47
N VAL A 28 10.22 9.11 -6.90
CA VAL A 28 9.92 10.53 -6.90
C VAL A 28 8.81 10.80 -5.90
N ALA A 29 8.99 11.82 -5.09
CA ALA A 29 7.99 12.16 -4.09
C ALA A 29 6.73 12.66 -4.75
N LYS A 30 5.60 12.24 -4.22
CA LYS A 30 4.30 12.62 -4.75
C LYS A 30 3.49 13.32 -3.67
N SER A 31 2.78 14.35 -4.07
CA SER A 31 1.98 15.10 -3.12
C SER A 31 0.58 14.52 -3.11
N THR A 32 0.41 13.44 -2.38
CA THR A 32 -0.86 12.76 -2.32
C THR A 32 -0.90 11.95 -1.03
N ASN A 33 -2.08 11.48 -0.65
CA ASN A 33 -2.19 10.58 0.48
C ASN A 33 -2.90 9.29 0.06
N ILE A 34 -3.06 9.07 -1.23
CA ILE A 34 -3.73 7.87 -1.73
C ILE A 34 -2.69 6.86 -2.11
N ILE A 35 -2.76 5.65 -1.55
CA ILE A 35 -1.82 4.61 -1.86
C ILE A 35 -2.44 3.46 -2.64
N GLY A 36 -3.72 3.51 -2.87
CA GLY A 36 -4.37 2.49 -3.68
C GLY A 36 -5.79 2.88 -4.00
N GLU A 37 -6.30 2.37 -5.10
CA GLU A 37 -7.64 2.69 -5.51
C GLU A 37 -8.25 1.47 -6.16
N GLY A 38 -9.47 1.16 -5.78
CA GLY A 38 -10.17 0.03 -6.33
C GLY A 38 -10.68 0.33 -7.72
N GLU A 39 -10.51 -0.59 -8.61
CA GLU A 39 -10.91 -0.37 -9.98
C GLU A 39 -12.40 -0.36 -10.16
N LYS A 40 -13.07 -1.20 -9.40
CA LYS A 40 -14.50 -1.28 -9.56
C LYS A 40 -15.25 -0.27 -8.76
N THR A 41 -14.84 -0.08 -7.55
CA THR A 41 -15.58 0.78 -6.64
C THR A 41 -15.10 2.21 -6.65
N GLY A 42 -13.84 2.41 -7.03
CA GLY A 42 -13.25 3.72 -6.93
C GLY A 42 -12.89 4.12 -5.51
N HIS A 43 -13.06 3.21 -4.56
CA HIS A 43 -12.71 3.52 -3.18
C HIS A 43 -11.20 3.60 -3.04
N THR A 44 -10.74 4.45 -2.16
CA THR A 44 -9.31 4.65 -2.02
C THR A 44 -8.82 4.22 -0.65
N HIS A 45 -7.57 3.77 -0.63
CA HIS A 45 -6.85 3.52 0.61
C HIS A 45 -6.05 4.79 0.87
N THR A 46 -6.30 5.42 1.97
CA THR A 46 -5.76 6.75 2.24
C THR A 46 -4.91 6.77 3.49
N LEU A 47 -3.73 7.36 3.40
CA LEU A 47 -2.85 7.52 4.56
C LEU A 47 -3.24 8.76 5.34
N ASN A 48 -3.26 8.63 6.65
CA ASN A 48 -3.48 9.75 7.54
C ASN A 48 -2.36 9.79 8.56
N GLY A 49 -1.78 10.95 8.75
CA GLY A 49 -0.65 11.12 9.62
C GLY A 49 0.52 11.66 8.81
N GLN A 50 1.65 11.87 9.44
CA GLN A 50 2.79 12.44 8.76
C GLN A 50 3.46 11.40 7.90
N HIS A 51 3.50 11.63 6.62
CA HIS A 51 4.06 10.67 5.67
C HIS A 51 4.50 11.36 4.39
N GLN A 52 5.22 10.61 3.58
CA GLN A 52 5.58 11.05 2.25
C GLN A 52 5.45 9.85 1.31
N ILE A 53 4.74 10.01 0.23
CA ILE A 53 4.56 8.95 -0.75
C ILE A 53 5.54 9.16 -1.90
N PHE A 54 6.07 8.06 -2.44
CA PHE A 54 7.00 8.07 -3.56
C PHE A 54 6.55 7.08 -4.60
N GLU A 55 6.94 7.33 -5.83
CA GLU A 55 6.55 6.45 -6.92
C GLU A 55 7.71 6.29 -7.88
N THR A 56 7.93 5.08 -8.39
CA THR A 56 8.94 4.86 -9.40
C THR A 56 8.25 4.73 -10.73
N ALA A 57 8.77 5.42 -11.73
CA ALA A 57 8.15 5.39 -13.05
C ALA A 57 8.34 4.05 -13.73
N ASP A 58 9.49 3.45 -13.52
CA ASP A 58 9.82 2.21 -14.23
C ASP A 58 8.84 1.11 -13.97
N TYR A 59 8.50 0.90 -12.72
CA TYR A 59 7.65 -0.22 -12.37
C TYR A 59 6.33 0.24 -11.77
N ASN A 60 6.11 1.53 -11.77
CA ASN A 60 4.89 2.06 -11.22
C ASN A 60 4.72 1.59 -9.78
N ALA A 61 5.80 1.47 -9.08
CA ALA A 61 5.76 0.98 -7.71
C ALA A 61 5.56 2.14 -6.75
N ILE A 62 4.80 1.89 -5.70
CA ILE A 62 4.51 2.91 -4.71
C ILE A 62 5.20 2.58 -3.41
N TYR A 63 5.81 3.58 -2.81
CA TYR A 63 6.46 3.47 -1.53
C TYR A 63 5.99 4.61 -0.66
N PHE A 64 6.09 4.46 0.65
CA PHE A 64 5.84 5.62 1.49
C PHE A 64 6.68 5.52 2.75
N GLU A 65 6.98 6.69 3.28
CA GLU A 65 7.66 6.78 4.55
C GLU A 65 6.65 7.29 5.56
N ALA A 66 6.44 6.53 6.62
CA ALA A 66 5.57 6.96 7.71
C ALA A 66 6.49 7.60 8.73
N LYS A 67 6.37 8.91 8.91
CA LYS A 67 7.26 9.63 9.80
C LYS A 67 6.83 9.52 11.25
N GLU A 68 5.69 8.95 11.47
CA GLU A 68 5.17 8.64 12.78
C GLU A 68 4.18 7.50 12.53
N GLU A 69 3.51 7.04 13.54
CA GLU A 69 2.49 6.03 13.33
C GLU A 69 1.38 6.67 12.49
N VAL A 70 1.02 6.04 11.39
CA VAL A 70 -0.03 6.56 10.52
C VAL A 70 -1.12 5.53 10.42
N SER A 71 -2.26 5.93 9.92
CA SER A 71 -3.35 5.00 9.70
C SER A 71 -3.65 4.92 8.21
N ILE A 72 -4.19 3.79 7.79
CA ILE A 72 -4.67 3.63 6.44
C ILE A 72 -6.16 3.40 6.54
N GLU A 73 -6.91 4.22 5.84
CA GLU A 73 -8.36 4.19 5.90
C GLU A 73 -8.97 3.82 4.57
N HIS A 74 -10.07 3.10 4.63
CA HIS A 74 -10.78 2.68 3.43
C HIS A 74 -12.25 2.59 3.80
N PRO A 75 -13.15 2.98 2.91
CA PRO A 75 -14.58 3.02 3.25
C PRO A 75 -15.18 1.68 3.67
N GLU A 76 -14.62 0.59 3.16
CA GLU A 76 -15.21 -0.70 3.42
C GLU A 76 -14.33 -1.66 4.19
N HIS A 77 -13.16 -1.23 4.59
CA HIS A 77 -12.26 -2.09 5.34
C HIS A 77 -11.89 -1.40 6.64
N ASN A 78 -11.55 -2.17 7.62
CA ASN A 78 -11.14 -1.61 8.90
C ASN A 78 -9.88 -0.79 8.75
N THR A 79 -9.84 0.30 9.47
CA THR A 79 -8.65 1.14 9.51
C THR A 79 -7.54 0.37 10.19
N ILE A 80 -6.34 0.45 9.65
CA ILE A 80 -5.21 -0.21 10.28
C ILE A 80 -4.16 0.83 10.63
N GLN A 81 -3.35 0.50 11.63
CA GLN A 81 -2.31 1.39 12.10
C GLN A 81 -0.97 0.88 11.61
N ILE A 82 -0.16 1.76 11.06
CA ILE A 82 1.13 1.41 10.50
C ILE A 82 2.20 2.13 11.30
N PRO A 83 3.13 1.40 11.88
CA PRO A 83 4.19 2.03 12.66
C PRO A 83 5.12 2.87 11.79
N LYS A 84 5.84 3.76 12.41
CA LYS A 84 6.85 4.55 11.73
C LYS A 84 7.78 3.62 10.95
N GLY A 85 8.09 4.00 9.74
CA GLY A 85 8.98 3.20 8.91
C GLY A 85 8.77 3.47 7.44
N VAL A 86 9.42 2.66 6.61
CA VAL A 86 9.37 2.79 5.17
C VAL A 86 8.74 1.54 4.59
N TYR A 87 7.83 1.73 3.66
CA TYR A 87 7.03 0.61 3.16
C TYR A 87 6.84 0.68 1.66
N THR A 88 6.57 -0.48 1.07
CA THR A 88 6.13 -0.54 -0.32
C THR A 88 4.71 -1.07 -0.34
N VAL A 89 3.95 -0.71 -1.35
CA VAL A 89 2.56 -1.06 -1.46
C VAL A 89 2.37 -1.93 -2.68
N VAL A 90 1.71 -3.06 -2.49
CA VAL A 90 1.47 -4.01 -3.55
C VAL A 90 -0.01 -4.32 -3.62
N HIS A 91 -0.56 -4.30 -4.82
CA HIS A 91 -1.95 -4.68 -5.01
C HIS A 91 -1.97 -6.17 -5.30
N GLU A 92 -2.63 -6.91 -4.43
CA GLU A 92 -2.70 -8.33 -4.59
C GLU A 92 -3.94 -8.69 -5.30
N ARG A 93 -3.98 -8.57 -6.59
CA ARG A 93 -5.16 -8.88 -7.35
C ARG A 93 -5.07 -10.27 -7.89
N GLN A 94 -6.19 -10.89 -8.05
CA GLN A 94 -6.21 -12.15 -8.66
C GLN A 94 -6.00 -11.93 -10.09
N HIS A 95 -4.86 -12.26 -10.57
CA HIS A 95 -4.52 -11.95 -11.89
C HIS A 95 -4.22 -13.16 -12.62
N ASN A 96 -5.17 -13.78 -13.14
CA ASN A 96 -4.97 -15.00 -13.78
C ASN A 96 -5.22 -14.82 -15.19
N THR A 97 -4.26 -14.90 -15.97
CA THR A 97 -4.35 -14.51 -17.32
C THR A 97 -5.39 -15.23 -18.10
N PHE A 98 -5.72 -16.45 -17.78
CA PHE A 98 -6.71 -17.05 -18.55
C PHE A 98 -8.06 -16.87 -18.00
N GLU A 99 -8.13 -16.62 -16.76
CA GLU A 99 -9.40 -16.54 -16.22
C GLU A 99 -9.79 -15.25 -15.74
N GLN A 100 -8.87 -14.34 -15.81
CA GLN A 100 -9.12 -13.11 -15.19
C GLN A 100 -10.28 -12.40 -15.78
N ARG A 101 -10.69 -12.78 -16.90
CA ARG A 101 -11.76 -12.09 -17.50
C ARG A 101 -12.97 -12.04 -16.63
N ASP A 102 -13.11 -12.97 -15.77
CA ASP A 102 -14.22 -12.91 -14.92
C ASP A 102 -13.92 -12.84 -13.53
N GLU A 103 -12.70 -12.71 -13.19
CA GLU A 103 -12.37 -12.71 -11.82
C GLU A 103 -12.28 -11.35 -11.33
N ASP A 104 -13.29 -10.79 -10.90
CA ASP A 104 -13.23 -9.47 -10.37
C ASP A 104 -13.00 -9.54 -8.92
N VAL A 105 -11.88 -9.04 -8.48
CA VAL A 105 -11.54 -9.05 -7.10
C VAL A 105 -11.95 -7.74 -6.51
N LEU A 106 -12.70 -7.75 -5.45
CA LEU A 106 -13.11 -6.54 -4.81
C LEU A 106 -12.04 -6.06 -3.87
N ASP A 107 -11.80 -4.77 -3.89
CA ASP A 107 -10.76 -4.20 -3.04
C ASP A 107 -11.23 -3.83 -1.67
#